data_82d707e9c09e193043027fbacc803e15
#
_entry.id   82d707e9c09e193043027fbacc803e15
#
_cell.length_a   1.000
_cell.length_b   1.000
_cell.length_c   1.000
_cell.angle_alpha   90.00
_cell.angle_beta   90.00
_cell.angle_gamma   90.00
#
_symmetry.space_group_name_H-M   'P 1'
#
loop_
_entity.id
_entity.type
_entity.pdbx_description
1 polymer ?
#
loop_
_entity_poly.entity_id
_entity_poly.type
_entity_poly.pdbx_seq_one_letter_code
_entity_poly.pdbx_strand_id
1 'polypeptide(L)'
;MKDLLEYIVKNLVSIPDAVSIDENIANGEVNLMLTVDPSDMGLIIGKGGQTIHAIRKILTVRAIAENVRINLQLSEPETPAETQADTLEVEPK
;
A
#
# COMPACT_ATOMS: atom_id res chain seq x y z
N MET A 1 2.13 -8.18 -9.68
CA MET A 1 1.83 -7.70 -8.36
C MET A 1 0.99 -6.43 -8.35
N LYS A 2 1.29 -5.51 -9.21
CA LYS A 2 0.54 -4.29 -9.31
C LYS A 2 -0.92 -4.56 -9.63
N ASP A 3 -1.21 -5.50 -10.51
CA ASP A 3 -2.58 -5.78 -10.88
C ASP A 3 -3.40 -6.29 -9.72
N LEU A 4 -2.81 -7.11 -8.89
CA LEU A 4 -3.51 -7.64 -7.72
C LEU A 4 -3.81 -6.51 -6.75
N LEU A 5 -2.85 -5.65 -6.50
CA LEU A 5 -3.06 -4.53 -5.60
C LEU A 5 -4.14 -3.60 -6.15
N GLU A 6 -4.08 -3.33 -7.43
CA GLU A 6 -5.05 -2.45 -8.04
C GLU A 6 -6.46 -3.02 -7.92
N TYR A 7 -6.60 -4.30 -8.15
CA TYR A 7 -7.90 -4.94 -8.04
C TYR A 7 -8.45 -4.81 -6.62
N ILE A 8 -7.62 -5.08 -5.64
CA ILE A 8 -8.07 -5.01 -4.26
C ILE A 8 -8.47 -3.58 -3.90
N VAL A 9 -7.63 -2.63 -4.22
CA VAL A 9 -7.86 -1.26 -3.81
C VAL A 9 -9.08 -0.68 -4.52
N LYS A 10 -9.23 -0.92 -5.80
CA LYS A 10 -10.35 -0.36 -6.54
C LYS A 10 -11.68 -0.90 -6.06
N ASN A 11 -11.67 -2.05 -5.42
CA ASN A 11 -12.90 -2.58 -4.86
C ASN A 11 -13.19 -2.06 -3.46
N LEU A 12 -12.27 -1.32 -2.88
CA LEU A 12 -12.46 -0.78 -1.55
C LEU A 12 -12.80 0.70 -1.56
N VAL A 13 -12.27 1.46 -2.51
CA VAL A 13 -12.36 2.90 -2.46
C VAL A 13 -13.61 3.41 -3.13
N SER A 14 -14.01 4.64 -2.80
CA SER A 14 -15.17 5.24 -3.42
C SER A 14 -14.79 5.99 -4.68
N ILE A 15 -13.54 6.32 -4.88
CA ILE A 15 -13.10 7.04 -6.06
C ILE A 15 -12.00 6.25 -6.75
N PRO A 16 -12.37 5.19 -7.46
CA PRO A 16 -11.36 4.32 -8.06
C PRO A 16 -10.51 5.02 -9.12
N ASP A 17 -11.02 6.06 -9.74
CA ASP A 17 -10.24 6.76 -10.73
C ASP A 17 -9.05 7.48 -10.12
N ALA A 18 -9.05 7.71 -8.84
CA ALA A 18 -7.93 8.37 -8.17
C ALA A 18 -6.87 7.39 -7.70
N VAL A 19 -7.06 6.10 -7.91
CA VAL A 19 -6.08 5.12 -7.50
C VAL A 19 -4.91 5.12 -8.46
N SER A 20 -3.72 5.22 -7.92
CA SER A 20 -2.51 5.20 -8.72
C SER A 20 -1.49 4.32 -8.02
N ILE A 21 -0.82 3.48 -8.76
CA ILE A 21 0.16 2.58 -8.20
C ILE A 21 1.44 2.68 -9.00
N ASP A 22 2.52 2.99 -8.34
CA ASP A 22 3.82 3.00 -8.97
C ASP A 22 4.55 1.74 -8.57
N GLU A 23 5.07 1.02 -9.54
CA GLU A 23 5.77 -0.20 -9.26
C GLU A 23 7.22 -0.07 -9.70
N ASN A 24 8.12 -0.45 -8.84
CA ASN A 24 9.54 -0.41 -9.13
C ASN A 24 10.13 -1.74 -8.71
N ILE A 25 10.73 -2.47 -9.64
CA ILE A 25 11.29 -3.77 -9.36
C ILE A 25 12.80 -3.70 -9.50
N ALA A 26 13.48 -4.13 -8.47
CA ALA A 26 14.93 -4.15 -8.49
C ALA A 26 15.45 -5.22 -7.54
N ASN A 27 16.40 -5.96 -8.01
CA ASN A 27 17.10 -6.95 -7.15
C ASN A 27 16.14 -7.92 -6.45
N GLY A 28 15.12 -8.37 -7.16
CA GLY A 28 14.19 -9.33 -6.57
C GLY A 28 13.21 -8.72 -5.59
N GLU A 29 13.14 -7.40 -5.55
CA GLU A 29 12.22 -6.75 -4.66
C GLU A 29 11.25 -5.90 -5.46
N VAL A 30 9.97 -6.00 -5.15
CA VAL A 30 8.93 -5.23 -5.80
C VAL A 30 8.50 -4.13 -4.85
N ASN A 31 8.71 -2.89 -5.22
CA ASN A 31 8.32 -1.76 -4.41
C ASN A 31 7.08 -1.13 -5.02
N LEU A 32 6.03 -1.03 -4.24
CA LEU A 32 4.77 -0.48 -4.71
C LEU A 32 4.41 0.76 -3.89
N MET A 33 4.07 1.83 -4.59
CA MET A 33 3.64 3.04 -3.93
C MET A 33 2.19 3.27 -4.33
N LEU A 34 1.30 3.23 -3.36
CA LEU A 34 -0.12 3.35 -3.61
C LEU A 34 -0.59 4.74 -3.27
N THR A 35 -1.35 5.34 -4.18
CA THR A 35 -1.94 6.65 -3.95
C THR A 35 -3.44 6.52 -4.15
N VAL A 36 -4.23 7.07 -3.24
CA VAL A 36 -5.68 7.09 -3.38
C VAL A 36 -6.15 8.50 -3.06
N ASP A 37 -7.42 8.77 -3.33
CA ASP A 37 -7.97 10.06 -2.98
C ASP A 37 -7.88 10.23 -1.47
N PRO A 38 -7.56 11.42 -0.98
CA PRO A 38 -7.44 11.60 0.47
C PRO A 38 -8.68 11.17 1.24
N SER A 39 -9.84 11.31 0.65
CA SER A 39 -11.06 10.91 1.34
C SER A 39 -11.18 9.40 1.49
N ASP A 40 -10.41 8.64 0.72
CA ASP A 40 -10.44 7.20 0.82
C ASP A 40 -9.29 6.65 1.65
N MET A 41 -8.40 7.49 2.08
CA MET A 41 -7.23 7.03 2.81
C MET A 41 -7.63 6.25 4.06
N GLY A 42 -8.66 6.71 4.75
CA GLY A 42 -9.11 6.00 5.94
C GLY A 42 -9.62 4.60 5.65
N LEU A 43 -10.22 4.40 4.48
CA LEU A 43 -10.70 3.09 4.12
C LEU A 43 -9.53 2.14 3.86
N ILE A 44 -8.48 2.65 3.27
CA ILE A 44 -7.33 1.83 2.95
C ILE A 44 -6.55 1.47 4.22
N ILE A 45 -6.42 2.41 5.12
CA ILE A 45 -5.71 2.14 6.36
C ILE A 45 -6.54 1.26 7.25
N GLY A 46 -7.82 1.59 7.37
CA GLY A 46 -8.71 0.83 8.22
C GLY A 46 -8.48 1.14 9.68
N LYS A 47 -9.27 0.53 10.53
CA LYS A 47 -9.19 0.77 11.93
C LYS A 47 -7.91 0.20 12.45
N GLY A 48 -7.10 1.03 13.07
CA GLY A 48 -5.85 0.55 13.63
C GLY A 48 -4.88 0.00 12.61
N GLY A 49 -5.05 0.36 11.35
CA GLY A 49 -4.17 -0.15 10.32
C GLY A 49 -4.48 -1.54 9.83
N GLN A 50 -5.63 -2.07 10.19
CA GLN A 50 -5.91 -3.46 9.87
C GLN A 50 -6.09 -3.72 8.38
N THR A 51 -6.70 -2.80 7.67
CA THR A 51 -6.95 -3.02 6.25
C THR A 51 -5.64 -3.04 5.47
N ILE A 52 -4.79 -2.07 5.70
CA ILE A 52 -3.53 -2.02 4.98
C ILE A 52 -2.65 -3.22 5.35
N HIS A 53 -2.75 -3.66 6.60
CA HIS A 53 -1.98 -4.82 7.03
C HIS A 53 -2.46 -6.07 6.30
N ALA A 54 -3.77 -6.22 6.15
CA ALA A 54 -4.31 -7.35 5.43
C ALA A 54 -3.91 -7.32 3.95
N ILE A 55 -3.92 -6.15 3.36
CA ILE A 55 -3.50 -6.02 1.98
C ILE A 55 -2.03 -6.44 1.84
N ARG A 56 -1.19 -6.01 2.75
CA ARG A 56 0.20 -6.41 2.72
C ARG A 56 0.37 -7.91 2.84
N LYS A 57 -0.44 -8.54 3.68
CA LYS A 57 -0.35 -9.97 3.84
C LYS A 57 -0.71 -10.70 2.57
N ILE A 58 -1.75 -10.26 1.87
CA ILE A 58 -2.15 -10.89 0.62
C ILE A 58 -1.02 -10.74 -0.40
N LEU A 59 -0.43 -9.54 -0.48
CA LEU A 59 0.65 -9.33 -1.42
C LEU A 59 1.88 -10.16 -1.07
N THR A 60 2.11 -10.35 0.22
CA THR A 60 3.24 -11.15 0.66
C THR A 60 3.08 -12.61 0.23
N VAL A 61 1.86 -13.13 0.34
CA VAL A 61 1.62 -14.49 -0.09
C VAL A 61 1.92 -14.63 -1.58
N ARG A 62 1.49 -13.64 -2.36
CA ARG A 62 1.76 -13.68 -3.79
C ARG A 62 3.26 -13.56 -4.05
N ALA A 63 3.95 -12.73 -3.29
CA ALA A 63 5.38 -12.53 -3.46
C ALA A 63 6.15 -13.81 -3.18
N ILE A 64 5.72 -14.54 -2.18
CA ILE A 64 6.35 -15.80 -1.87
C ILE A 64 6.17 -16.77 -3.04
N ALA A 65 4.99 -16.80 -3.61
CA ALA A 65 4.74 -17.67 -4.75
C ALA A 65 5.60 -17.29 -5.95
N GLU A 66 5.95 -16.02 -6.08
CA GLU A 66 6.77 -15.58 -7.19
C GLU A 66 8.23 -15.45 -6.83
N ASN A 67 8.57 -15.82 -5.63
CA ASN A 67 9.95 -15.80 -5.17
C ASN A 67 10.56 -14.40 -5.22
N VAL A 68 9.81 -13.40 -4.83
CA VAL A 68 10.29 -12.02 -4.74
C VAL A 68 9.90 -11.45 -3.39
N ARG A 69 10.41 -10.28 -3.07
CA ARG A 69 10.02 -9.59 -1.86
C ARG A 69 9.14 -8.42 -2.23
N ILE A 70 8.23 -8.04 -1.35
CA ILE A 70 7.30 -7.00 -1.62
C ILE A 70 7.40 -5.92 -0.58
N ASN A 71 7.31 -4.67 -1.02
CA ASN A 71 7.31 -3.54 -0.11
C ASN A 71 6.20 -2.61 -0.57
N LEU A 72 5.20 -2.41 0.26
CA LEU A 72 4.06 -1.56 -0.08
C LEU A 72 4.07 -0.32 0.78
N GLN A 73 3.99 0.84 0.15
CA GLN A 73 3.92 2.10 0.86
C GLN A 73 2.71 2.88 0.40
N LEU A 74 2.15 3.68 1.32
CA LEU A 74 1.06 4.55 0.99
C LEU A 74 1.59 5.96 0.80
N SER A 75 1.15 6.60 -0.27
CA SER A 75 1.50 7.97 -0.51
C SER A 75 0.40 8.86 0.00
N GLU A 76 0.73 9.82 0.85
CA GLU A 76 -0.26 10.70 1.41
C GLU A 76 0.03 12.11 0.94
N PRO A 77 -0.59 12.51 -0.08
CA PRO A 77 -0.22 13.71 -0.77
C PRO A 77 -0.15 14.95 0.05
N GLU A 78 -0.99 15.13 0.97
CA GLU A 78 -0.91 16.28 1.66
C GLU A 78 -0.67 16.15 3.04
N THR A 79 -0.31 15.09 3.50
CA THR A 79 -0.08 14.92 4.88
C THR A 79 1.28 15.15 5.21
N PRO A 80 1.56 16.01 6.01
CA PRO A 80 2.90 16.27 6.29
C PRO A 80 3.46 15.28 7.17
N ALA A 81 4.40 15.65 7.79
CA ALA A 81 5.19 14.86 8.50
C ALA A 81 4.60 14.02 9.51
N GLU A 82 3.54 14.33 10.06
CA GLU A 82 3.11 13.52 11.12
C GLU A 82 2.87 12.16 10.70
N THR A 83 2.50 11.95 9.55
CA THR A 83 2.26 10.64 9.15
C THR A 83 3.43 9.87 9.05
N GLN A 84 4.45 10.42 8.59
CA GLN A 84 5.55 9.63 8.47
C GLN A 84 6.14 9.40 9.70
N ALA A 85 5.95 10.19 10.60
CA ALA A 85 6.54 9.95 11.82
C ALA A 85 6.12 8.68 12.32
N ASP A 86 4.97 8.33 12.13
CA ASP A 86 4.60 7.13 12.64
C ASP A 86 4.97 6.06 11.87
N THR A 87 5.14 6.24 10.80
CA THR A 87 5.46 5.14 10.07
C THR A 87 6.74 4.78 10.38
N LEU A 88 7.30 5.41 10.66
CA LEU A 88 8.45 5.01 10.75
C LEU A 88 8.74 4.49 11.82
N GLU A 89 8.20 4.60 12.29
CA GLU A 89 8.52 4.07 13.12
C GLU A 89 8.28 3.04 13.26
N VAL A 90 8.01 2.98 12.90
CA VAL A 90 7.96 2.12 12.79
C VAL A 90 8.65 1.36 12.59
N GLU A 91 8.96 1.50 12.49
CA GLU A 91 9.55 0.78 12.26
C GLU A 91 10.18 0.12 12.71
N PRO A 92 10.28 0.20 12.85
CA PRO A 92 10.80 -0.41 13.13
C PRO A 92 11.13 -1.13 13.62
N LYS A 93 11.04 -0.94 13.64
CA LYS A 93 11.21 -1.42 13.90
C LYS A 93 11.39 -1.99 14.17
#